data_c4283ec626dd9e2836ac3de4c0e36fe1
#
_entry.id   c4283ec626dd9e2836ac3de4c0e36fe1
#
_cell.length_a   1.000
_cell.length_b   1.000
_cell.length_c   1.000
_cell.angle_alpha   90.00
_cell.angle_beta   90.00
_cell.angle_gamma   90.00
#
_symmetry.space_group_name_H-M   'P 1'
#
loop_
_entity.id
_entity.type
_entity.pdbx_description
1 polymer ?
#
loop_
_entity_poly.entity_id
_entity_poly.type
_entity_poly.pdbx_seq_one_letter_code
_entity_poly.pdbx_strand_id
1 'polypeptide(L)'
;AGLRIGYVAGCEQLISYIENAESTFNVNNVAILFALEVIRDSDLEKKLKKTERKGRQWLLKKLEKKKYICYAGEGNYILVKPVKPSAEVVAELKEKGIWIRDYKKGVLSGWIRISTGAKKYMKQFWEAFLEVERS
;
A
#
# COMPACT_ATOMS: atom_id res chain seq x y z
N ALA A 1 2.43 9.36 -2.96
CA ALA A 1 3.16 9.05 -1.71
C ALA A 1 4.56 9.67 -1.69
N GLY A 2 5.33 9.64 -2.77
CA GLY A 2 6.68 10.22 -2.85
C GLY A 2 6.71 11.73 -2.64
N LEU A 3 5.68 12.46 -3.01
CA LEU A 3 5.55 13.91 -2.80
C LEU A 3 5.14 14.28 -1.37
N ARG A 4 4.86 13.32 -0.51
CA ARG A 4 4.50 13.52 0.90
C ARG A 4 3.30 14.44 1.11
N ILE A 5 2.32 14.39 0.20
CA ILE A 5 1.05 15.10 0.31
C ILE A 5 -0.09 14.11 0.56
N GLY A 6 -1.02 14.49 1.38
CA GLY A 6 -2.28 13.81 1.67
C GLY A 6 -3.31 14.80 2.14
N TYR A 7 -4.53 14.35 2.38
CA TYR A 7 -5.57 15.16 3.00
C TYR A 7 -6.35 14.34 4.01
N VAL A 8 -6.99 15.02 4.93
CA VAL A 8 -7.95 14.45 5.87
C VAL A 8 -9.25 15.24 5.77
N ALA A 9 -10.36 14.53 5.86
CA ALA A 9 -11.69 15.14 5.92
C ALA A 9 -12.42 14.64 7.19
N GLY A 10 -13.06 15.53 7.90
CA GLY A 10 -13.73 15.20 9.15
C GLY A 10 -14.67 16.33 9.60
N CYS A 11 -15.25 16.21 10.80
CA CYS A 11 -16.02 17.29 11.39
C CYS A 11 -15.09 18.47 11.77
N GLU A 12 -15.64 19.66 11.81
CA GLU A 12 -14.92 20.92 12.08
C GLU A 12 -14.05 20.83 13.33
N GLN A 13 -14.60 20.30 14.43
CA GLN A 13 -13.86 20.15 15.69
C GLN A 13 -12.60 19.27 15.53
N LEU A 14 -12.70 18.13 14.82
CA LEU A 14 -11.55 17.26 14.57
C LEU A 14 -10.50 17.96 13.70
N ILE A 15 -10.93 18.65 12.65
CA ILE A 15 -10.03 19.37 11.76
C ILE A 15 -9.30 20.48 12.53
N SER A 16 -10.01 21.25 13.36
CA SER A 16 -9.38 22.29 14.20
C SER A 16 -8.30 21.72 15.13
N TYR A 17 -8.52 20.57 15.76
CA TYR A 17 -7.47 19.91 16.56
C TYR A 17 -6.25 19.51 15.74
N ILE A 18 -6.44 19.03 14.53
CA ILE A 18 -5.35 18.65 13.63
C ILE A 18 -4.57 19.89 13.19
N GLU A 19 -5.26 20.96 12.77
CA GLU A 19 -4.64 22.23 12.37
C GLU A 19 -3.77 22.83 13.49
N ASN A 20 -4.23 22.77 14.74
CA ASN A 20 -3.44 23.24 15.88
C ASN A 20 -2.17 22.40 16.15
N ALA A 21 -2.10 21.18 15.65
CA ALA A 21 -0.95 20.30 15.79
C ALA A 21 0.00 20.34 14.57
N GLU A 22 -0.38 21.05 13.50
CA GLU A 22 0.42 21.15 12.29
C GLU A 22 1.60 22.12 12.43
N SER A 23 2.66 21.87 11.65
CA SER A 23 3.77 22.80 11.49
C SER A 23 3.42 23.90 10.48
N THR A 24 4.02 25.07 10.60
CA THR A 24 3.77 26.24 9.75
C THR A 24 3.98 25.96 8.24
N PHE A 25 4.84 25.00 7.88
CA PHE A 25 5.17 24.64 6.49
C PHE A 25 5.11 23.11 6.31
N ASN A 26 3.94 22.54 6.51
CA ASN A 26 3.71 21.08 6.49
C ASN A 26 3.67 20.47 5.07
N VAL A 27 3.38 21.27 4.03
CA VAL A 27 3.29 20.81 2.65
C VAL A 27 4.13 21.69 1.73
N ASN A 28 4.92 21.07 0.84
CA ASN A 28 5.69 21.83 -0.15
C ASN A 28 4.84 22.22 -1.37
N ASN A 29 5.14 23.38 -1.94
CA ASN A 29 4.37 23.95 -3.05
C ASN A 29 4.38 23.10 -4.32
N VAL A 30 5.48 22.40 -4.60
CA VAL A 30 5.56 21.50 -5.78
C VAL A 30 4.56 20.35 -5.62
N ALA A 31 4.44 19.78 -4.41
CA ALA A 31 3.45 18.75 -4.14
C ALA A 31 2.01 19.26 -4.30
N ILE A 32 1.73 20.49 -3.88
CA ILE A 32 0.41 21.13 -4.06
C ILE A 32 0.08 21.29 -5.55
N LEU A 33 0.99 21.86 -6.33
CA LEU A 33 0.80 22.06 -7.76
C LEU A 33 0.56 20.72 -8.49
N PHE A 34 1.38 19.72 -8.19
CA PHE A 34 1.20 18.39 -8.76
C PHE A 34 -0.14 17.75 -8.38
N ALA A 35 -0.55 17.87 -7.10
CA ALA A 35 -1.82 17.33 -6.65
C ALA A 35 -3.02 18.00 -7.33
N LEU A 36 -2.97 19.32 -7.52
CA LEU A 36 -4.00 20.07 -8.21
C LEU A 36 -4.14 19.60 -9.68
N GLU A 37 -3.03 19.38 -10.38
CA GLU A 37 -3.07 18.85 -11.75
C GLU A 37 -3.66 17.44 -11.81
N VAL A 38 -3.28 16.55 -10.88
CA VAL A 38 -3.83 15.20 -10.81
C VAL A 38 -5.33 15.21 -10.51
N ILE A 39 -5.81 16.11 -9.63
CA ILE A 39 -7.23 16.21 -9.28
C ILE A 39 -8.05 16.77 -10.46
N ARG A 40 -7.49 17.69 -11.24
CA ARG A 40 -8.13 18.25 -12.43
C ARG A 40 -8.28 17.24 -13.57
N ASP A 41 -7.37 16.29 -13.67
CA ASP A 41 -7.41 15.22 -14.69
C ASP A 41 -8.22 14.01 -14.18
N SER A 42 -9.54 14.10 -14.33
CA SER A 42 -10.45 13.01 -13.93
C SER A 42 -10.21 11.69 -14.67
N ASP A 43 -9.65 11.72 -15.87
CA ASP A 43 -9.38 10.52 -16.66
C ASP A 43 -8.10 9.83 -16.19
N LEU A 44 -7.10 10.58 -15.78
CA LEU A 44 -5.91 10.04 -15.10
C LEU A 44 -6.29 9.33 -13.82
N GLU A 45 -7.12 9.96 -12.97
CA GLU A 45 -7.59 9.36 -11.71
C GLU A 45 -8.32 8.04 -11.96
N LYS A 46 -9.29 8.02 -12.89
CA LYS A 46 -10.05 6.80 -13.26
C LYS A 46 -9.12 5.70 -13.78
N LYS A 47 -8.14 6.06 -14.61
CA LYS A 47 -7.15 5.12 -15.17
C LYS A 47 -6.27 4.51 -14.08
N LEU A 48 -5.80 5.32 -13.13
CA LEU A 48 -4.99 4.86 -12.01
C LEU A 48 -5.78 3.92 -11.10
N LYS A 49 -7.00 4.31 -10.70
CA LYS A 49 -7.90 3.48 -9.88
C LYS A 49 -8.21 2.14 -10.57
N LYS A 50 -8.54 2.16 -11.87
CA LYS A 50 -8.81 0.94 -12.65
C LYS A 50 -7.60 0.02 -12.72
N THR A 51 -6.41 0.58 -12.90
CA THR A 51 -5.15 -0.17 -13.00
C THR A 51 -4.80 -0.83 -11.68
N GLU A 52 -4.89 -0.08 -10.57
CA GLU A 52 -4.67 -0.59 -9.22
C GLU A 52 -5.67 -1.70 -8.88
N ARG A 53 -6.96 -1.46 -9.07
CA ARG A 53 -8.03 -2.42 -8.77
C ARG A 53 -7.85 -3.75 -9.49
N LYS A 54 -7.45 -3.73 -10.77
CA LYS A 54 -7.16 -4.95 -11.53
C LYS A 54 -5.99 -5.74 -10.93
N GLY A 55 -4.93 -5.06 -10.52
CA GLY A 55 -3.77 -5.71 -9.90
C GLY A 55 -4.11 -6.28 -8.53
N ARG A 56 -4.80 -5.50 -7.68
CA ARG A 56 -5.27 -5.91 -6.36
C ARG A 56 -6.16 -7.14 -6.42
N GLN A 57 -7.18 -7.11 -7.25
CA GLN A 57 -8.09 -8.25 -7.43
C GLN A 57 -7.38 -9.50 -7.95
N TRP A 58 -6.41 -9.32 -8.84
CA TRP A 58 -5.62 -10.45 -9.33
C TRP A 58 -4.79 -11.09 -8.21
N LEU A 59 -4.12 -10.28 -7.39
CA LEU A 59 -3.30 -10.76 -6.28
C LEU A 59 -4.16 -11.43 -5.20
N LEU A 60 -5.29 -10.84 -4.82
CA LEU A 60 -6.24 -11.42 -3.87
C LEU A 60 -6.68 -12.82 -4.29
N LYS A 61 -7.12 -12.98 -5.54
CA LYS A 61 -7.52 -14.30 -6.08
C LYS A 61 -6.39 -15.33 -6.01
N LYS A 62 -5.12 -14.90 -6.14
CA LYS A 62 -3.96 -15.80 -6.02
C LYS A 62 -3.70 -16.21 -4.56
N LEU A 63 -3.78 -15.26 -3.64
CA LEU A 63 -3.63 -15.50 -2.20
C LEU A 63 -4.73 -16.45 -1.70
N GLU A 64 -6.00 -16.16 -2.02
CA GLU A 64 -7.16 -16.98 -1.66
C GLU A 64 -7.06 -18.40 -2.20
N LYS A 65 -6.71 -18.57 -3.50
CA LYS A 65 -6.51 -19.88 -4.10
C LYS A 65 -5.45 -20.72 -3.39
N LYS A 66 -4.43 -20.07 -2.84
CA LYS A 66 -3.37 -20.70 -2.05
C LYS A 66 -3.67 -20.76 -0.55
N LYS A 67 -4.86 -20.33 -0.14
CA LYS A 67 -5.37 -20.32 1.26
C LYS A 67 -4.51 -19.48 2.22
N TYR A 68 -3.84 -18.43 1.73
CA TYR A 68 -3.21 -17.45 2.60
C TYR A 68 -4.26 -16.65 3.35
N ILE A 69 -4.02 -16.41 4.64
CA ILE A 69 -4.83 -15.48 5.42
C ILE A 69 -4.49 -14.07 4.96
N CYS A 70 -5.45 -13.37 4.37
CA CYS A 70 -5.25 -12.03 3.87
C CYS A 70 -6.46 -11.13 4.17
N TYR A 71 -6.20 -9.83 4.26
CA TYR A 71 -7.22 -8.81 4.46
C TYR A 71 -6.96 -7.65 3.50
N ALA A 72 -8.01 -7.20 2.82
CA ALA A 72 -7.99 -6.03 1.95
C ALA A 72 -9.22 -5.17 2.21
N GLY A 73 -8.99 -3.95 2.67
CA GLY A 73 -10.03 -2.91 2.77
C GLY A 73 -10.07 -2.04 1.52
N GLU A 74 -10.51 -0.79 1.67
CA GLU A 74 -10.59 0.19 0.58
C GLU A 74 -9.24 0.87 0.26
N GLY A 75 -8.22 0.67 1.10
CA GLY A 75 -6.87 1.19 0.86
C GLY A 75 -6.15 0.47 -0.30
N ASN A 76 -5.10 1.09 -0.79
CA ASN A 76 -4.25 0.57 -1.87
C ASN A 76 -3.20 -0.44 -1.37
N TYR A 77 -3.60 -1.33 -0.46
CA TYR A 77 -2.72 -2.37 0.09
C TYR A 77 -3.50 -3.62 0.48
N ILE A 78 -2.76 -4.72 0.63
CA ILE A 78 -3.24 -5.99 1.16
C ILE A 78 -2.38 -6.34 2.37
N LEU A 79 -2.99 -6.78 3.44
CA LEU A 79 -2.33 -7.43 4.57
C LEU A 79 -2.34 -8.93 4.29
N VAL A 80 -1.20 -9.59 4.48
CA VAL A 80 -1.05 -11.04 4.30
C VAL A 80 -0.30 -11.60 5.50
N LYS A 81 -0.77 -12.72 5.99
CA LYS A 81 -0.04 -13.51 6.99
C LYS A 81 0.73 -14.61 6.25
N PRO A 82 2.07 -14.49 6.12
CA PRO A 82 2.89 -15.53 5.48
C PRO A 82 2.91 -16.80 6.33
N VAL A 83 3.34 -17.91 5.75
CA VAL A 83 3.54 -19.17 6.46
C VAL A 83 4.86 -19.14 7.23
N LYS A 84 5.93 -18.66 6.59
CA LYS A 84 7.22 -18.38 7.23
C LYS A 84 7.13 -17.16 8.15
N PRO A 85 8.07 -16.98 9.09
CA PRO A 85 8.18 -15.76 9.87
C PRO A 85 8.23 -14.51 8.98
N SER A 86 7.39 -13.50 9.25
CA SER A 86 7.26 -12.30 8.40
C SER A 86 8.58 -11.56 8.20
N ALA A 87 9.44 -11.56 9.21
CA ALA A 87 10.76 -10.92 9.15
C ALA A 87 11.69 -11.59 8.12
N GLU A 88 11.66 -12.91 8.02
CA GLU A 88 12.44 -13.69 7.05
C GLU A 88 11.92 -13.42 5.63
N VAL A 89 10.60 -13.52 5.44
CA VAL A 89 9.96 -13.24 4.14
C VAL A 89 10.30 -11.82 3.65
N VAL A 90 10.27 -10.84 4.53
CA VAL A 90 10.61 -9.45 4.16
C VAL A 90 12.09 -9.31 3.81
N ALA A 91 12.98 -9.98 4.54
CA ALA A 91 14.42 -9.95 4.26
C ALA A 91 14.73 -10.58 2.90
N GLU A 92 14.22 -11.79 2.63
CA GLU A 92 14.45 -12.50 1.37
C GLU A 92 13.83 -11.76 0.16
N LEU A 93 12.62 -11.18 0.31
CA LEU A 93 12.02 -10.35 -0.74
C LEU A 93 12.83 -9.08 -1.01
N LYS A 94 13.42 -8.47 0.02
CA LYS A 94 14.28 -7.31 -0.13
C LYS A 94 15.54 -7.62 -0.95
N GLU A 95 16.15 -8.79 -0.78
CA GLU A 95 17.29 -9.25 -1.60
C GLU A 95 16.89 -9.41 -3.09
N LYS A 96 15.63 -9.74 -3.35
CA LYS A 96 15.04 -9.77 -4.71
C LYS A 96 14.59 -8.39 -5.22
N GLY A 97 14.91 -7.29 -4.50
CA GLY A 97 14.53 -5.92 -4.86
C GLY A 97 13.07 -5.57 -4.59
N ILE A 98 12.34 -6.37 -3.82
CA ILE A 98 10.94 -6.16 -3.48
C ILE A 98 10.81 -5.67 -2.03
N TRP A 99 10.41 -4.41 -1.89
CA TRP A 99 10.29 -3.75 -0.59
C TRP A 99 8.84 -3.78 -0.11
N ILE A 100 8.59 -4.47 1.00
CA ILE A 100 7.29 -4.56 1.66
C ILE A 100 7.41 -4.20 3.14
N ARG A 101 6.29 -3.97 3.79
CA ARG A 101 6.26 -3.61 5.22
C ARG A 101 6.04 -4.85 6.09
N ASP A 102 6.93 -5.05 7.08
CA ASP A 102 6.75 -5.96 8.19
C ASP A 102 6.13 -5.23 9.40
N TYR A 103 5.26 -5.90 10.14
CA TYR A 103 4.73 -5.45 11.41
C TYR A 103 5.31 -6.30 12.55
N LYS A 104 6.32 -5.76 13.21
CA LYS A 104 7.08 -6.47 14.27
C LYS A 104 6.36 -6.48 15.62
N LYS A 105 5.40 -5.59 15.85
CA LYS A 105 4.71 -5.39 17.14
C LYS A 105 3.24 -5.06 16.95
N GLY A 106 2.47 -5.22 18.05
CA GLY A 106 1.04 -4.90 18.10
C GLY A 106 0.16 -5.95 17.44
N VAL A 107 -1.08 -5.60 17.19
CA VAL A 107 -2.13 -6.50 16.67
C VAL A 107 -1.85 -7.07 15.28
N LEU A 108 -0.95 -6.44 14.54
CA LEU A 108 -0.53 -6.88 13.19
C LEU A 108 0.83 -7.61 13.22
N SER A 109 1.34 -8.00 14.41
CA SER A 109 2.60 -8.75 14.48
C SER A 109 2.54 -10.02 13.65
N GLY A 110 3.58 -10.27 12.85
CA GLY A 110 3.63 -11.39 11.91
C GLY A 110 2.86 -11.21 10.60
N TRP A 111 2.30 -10.03 10.36
CA TRP A 111 1.69 -9.66 9.08
C TRP A 111 2.65 -8.85 8.22
N ILE A 112 2.54 -9.01 6.92
CA ILE A 112 3.18 -8.15 5.92
C ILE A 112 2.14 -7.30 5.21
N ARG A 113 2.52 -6.08 4.83
CA ARG A 113 1.68 -5.18 4.03
C ARG A 113 2.29 -4.97 2.66
N ILE A 114 1.50 -5.24 1.65
CA ILE A 114 1.87 -5.16 0.24
C ILE A 114 1.09 -4.00 -0.37
N SER A 115 1.78 -2.96 -0.83
CA SER A 115 1.14 -1.90 -1.62
C SER A 115 0.71 -2.46 -2.97
N THR A 116 -0.53 -2.20 -3.36
CA THR A 116 -1.09 -2.70 -4.61
C THR A 116 -0.89 -1.71 -5.76
N GLY A 117 -0.85 -2.21 -6.97
CA GLY A 117 -0.59 -1.42 -8.17
C GLY A 117 -0.96 -2.19 -9.43
N ALA A 118 -0.30 -1.86 -10.54
CA ALA A 118 -0.55 -2.54 -11.82
C ALA A 118 -0.28 -4.05 -11.73
N LYS A 119 -1.09 -4.83 -12.43
CA LYS A 119 -1.03 -6.31 -12.43
C LYS A 119 0.37 -6.86 -12.70
N LYS A 120 1.18 -6.19 -13.52
CA LYS A 120 2.56 -6.61 -13.80
C LYS A 120 3.42 -6.65 -12.53
N TYR A 121 3.32 -5.64 -11.66
CA TYR A 121 4.06 -5.59 -10.40
C TYR A 121 3.52 -6.60 -9.37
N MET A 122 2.20 -6.82 -9.37
CA MET A 122 1.60 -7.85 -8.51
C MET A 122 2.02 -9.26 -8.92
N LYS A 123 2.27 -9.50 -10.22
CA LYS A 123 2.84 -10.77 -10.71
C LYS A 123 4.27 -10.97 -10.23
N GLN A 124 5.12 -9.94 -10.39
CA GLN A 124 6.52 -9.99 -9.93
C GLN A 124 6.60 -10.29 -8.43
N PHE A 125 5.80 -9.55 -7.62
CA PHE A 125 5.69 -9.84 -6.20
C PHE A 125 5.26 -11.29 -5.93
N TRP A 126 4.21 -11.76 -6.59
CA TRP A 126 3.65 -13.10 -6.37
C TRP A 126 4.64 -14.23 -6.67
N GLU A 127 5.38 -14.12 -7.76
CA GLU A 127 6.39 -15.08 -8.16
C GLU A 127 7.51 -15.16 -7.12
N ALA A 128 8.07 -14.01 -6.74
CA ALA A 128 9.09 -13.93 -5.71
C ALA A 128 8.58 -14.39 -4.32
N PHE A 129 7.36 -14.02 -3.95
CA PHE A 129 6.74 -14.44 -2.69
C PHE A 129 6.58 -15.97 -2.60
N LEU A 130 6.12 -16.60 -3.67
CA LEU A 130 6.01 -18.06 -3.70
C LEU A 130 7.35 -18.78 -3.64
N GLU A 131 8.39 -18.22 -4.23
CA GLU A 131 9.75 -18.77 -4.15
C GLU A 131 10.25 -18.71 -2.71
N VAL A 132 10.13 -17.53 -2.07
CA VAL A 132 10.51 -17.31 -0.67
C VAL A 132 9.73 -18.23 0.29
N GLU A 133 8.43 -18.41 0.09
CA GLU A 133 7.61 -19.27 0.95
C GLU A 133 7.90 -20.79 0.79
N ARG A 134 8.61 -21.19 -0.28
CA ARG A 134 8.98 -22.58 -0.53
C ARG A 134 10.40 -22.93 -0.10
N SER A 135 11.30 -21.94 -0.07
CA SER A 135 12.69 -22.11 0.38
C SER A 135 12.75 -22.38 1.90
#